data_f723ba587263134b4721bb8b58038d68
#
_entry.id   f723ba587263134b4721bb8b58038d68
#
_cell.length_a   1.000
_cell.length_b   1.000
_cell.length_c   1.000
_cell.angle_alpha   90.00
_cell.angle_beta   90.00
_cell.angle_gamma   90.00
#
_symmetry.space_group_name_H-M   'P 1'
#
loop_
_entity.id
_entity.type
_entity.pdbx_description
1 polymer ?
#
loop_
_entity_poly.entity_id
_entity_poly.type
_entity_poly.pdbx_seq_one_letter_code
_entity_poly.pdbx_strand_id
1 'polypeptide(L)'
;MKKHWVLVGILAGSLCASDALAQHQAPNQQPNTAGAPTAPTGDLALGRVHLPKAVTADGKPLPAGNYDVKLTAQEAAPKAVGTTQTLERWVEFAQGGSVKGREVVSIVPQAEIQMVVKDAPPAANASKVQVLRGNEYVRVWINKAGNHYLIHLPASGATPGQ
;
A
#
# COMPACT_ATOMS: atom_id res chain seq x y z
N MET A 1 -44.97 -87.21 -16.60
CA MET A 1 -45.82 -87.06 -15.37
C MET A 1 -45.23 -86.06 -14.48
N LYS A 2 -46.05 -85.11 -14.04
CA LYS A 2 -45.90 -84.16 -12.88
C LYS A 2 -44.76 -83.18 -12.97
N LYS A 3 -44.96 -81.93 -13.30
CA LYS A 3 -45.54 -80.79 -12.52
C LYS A 3 -44.79 -80.53 -11.23
N HIS A 4 -44.29 -79.30 -11.16
CA HIS A 4 -44.44 -78.29 -10.11
C HIS A 4 -43.35 -77.24 -10.40
N TRP A 5 -43.65 -76.05 -10.85
CA TRP A 5 -44.13 -74.85 -10.20
C TRP A 5 -43.30 -74.54 -8.95
N VAL A 6 -42.68 -73.37 -8.93
CA VAL A 6 -42.87 -72.35 -7.95
C VAL A 6 -41.82 -71.25 -8.18
N LEU A 7 -42.30 -70.12 -8.62
CA LEU A 7 -42.23 -68.81 -8.01
C LEU A 7 -40.83 -68.14 -7.87
N VAL A 8 -40.58 -67.15 -8.72
CA VAL A 8 -40.68 -65.77 -8.40
C VAL A 8 -39.87 -65.27 -7.19
N GLY A 9 -38.86 -64.54 -7.48
CA GLY A 9 -38.15 -63.74 -6.56
C GLY A 9 -37.43 -62.60 -7.35
N ILE A 10 -38.20 -61.62 -7.74
CA ILE A 10 -37.64 -60.40 -8.25
C ILE A 10 -37.11 -59.63 -7.04
N LEU A 11 -35.82 -59.57 -6.86
CA LEU A 11 -35.21 -58.60 -5.97
C LEU A 11 -34.51 -57.56 -6.85
N ALA A 12 -35.22 -56.49 -7.09
CA ALA A 12 -34.65 -55.29 -7.65
C ALA A 12 -33.70 -54.63 -6.63
N GLY A 13 -32.42 -54.98 -6.77
CA GLY A 13 -31.37 -54.27 -6.06
C GLY A 13 -31.04 -53.01 -6.81
N SER A 14 -31.62 -51.89 -6.39
CA SER A 14 -31.18 -50.56 -6.80
C SER A 14 -29.75 -50.37 -6.33
N LEU A 15 -28.80 -50.49 -7.24
CA LEU A 15 -27.49 -49.89 -7.04
C LEU A 15 -27.63 -48.39 -7.20
N CYS A 16 -27.82 -47.71 -6.09
CA CYS A 16 -27.52 -46.31 -6.02
C CYS A 16 -26.00 -46.16 -6.17
N ALA A 17 -25.55 -45.96 -7.39
CA ALA A 17 -24.24 -45.39 -7.62
C ALA A 17 -24.26 -43.95 -7.02
N SER A 18 -23.79 -43.85 -5.81
CA SER A 18 -23.45 -42.54 -5.23
C SER A 18 -22.24 -42.07 -6.00
N ASP A 19 -22.46 -41.27 -7.04
CA ASP A 19 -21.44 -40.38 -7.57
C ASP A 19 -21.01 -39.44 -6.45
N ALA A 20 -20.00 -39.89 -5.72
CA ALA A 20 -19.23 -39.00 -4.88
C ALA A 20 -18.53 -38.02 -5.81
N LEU A 21 -19.23 -36.94 -6.16
CA LEU A 21 -18.60 -35.71 -6.63
C LEU A 21 -17.63 -35.31 -5.54
N ALA A 22 -16.39 -35.71 -5.69
CA ALA A 22 -15.29 -35.10 -4.98
C ALA A 22 -15.34 -33.64 -5.34
N GLN A 23 -16.06 -32.87 -4.54
CA GLN A 23 -15.91 -31.43 -4.50
C GLN A 23 -14.45 -31.20 -4.15
N HIS A 24 -13.65 -30.93 -5.16
CA HIS A 24 -12.42 -30.20 -4.99
C HIS A 24 -12.84 -28.86 -4.36
N GLN A 25 -12.96 -28.88 -3.04
CA GLN A 25 -12.87 -27.63 -2.29
C GLN A 25 -11.48 -27.10 -2.62
N ALA A 26 -11.42 -26.16 -3.54
CA ALA A 26 -10.26 -25.30 -3.63
C ALA A 26 -9.95 -24.88 -2.19
N PRO A 27 -8.68 -24.95 -1.76
CA PRO A 27 -8.32 -24.52 -0.44
C PRO A 27 -8.93 -23.13 -0.29
N ASN A 28 -9.81 -23.01 0.68
CA ASN A 28 -10.46 -21.75 1.02
C ASN A 28 -9.32 -20.80 1.32
N GLN A 29 -8.85 -20.09 0.30
CA GLN A 29 -8.01 -18.94 0.49
C GLN A 29 -8.97 -17.94 1.15
N GLN A 30 -9.11 -18.14 2.44
CA GLN A 30 -9.60 -17.11 3.32
C GLN A 30 -8.84 -15.86 2.90
N PRO A 31 -9.51 -14.83 2.39
CA PRO A 31 -8.81 -13.61 2.02
C PRO A 31 -8.02 -13.25 3.27
N ASN A 32 -6.71 -13.22 3.09
CA ASN A 32 -5.80 -12.86 4.16
C ASN A 32 -6.25 -11.46 4.54
N THR A 33 -7.05 -11.36 5.58
CA THR A 33 -7.36 -10.13 6.28
C THR A 33 -6.09 -9.73 7.04
N ALA A 34 -4.99 -9.59 6.31
CA ALA A 34 -3.97 -8.66 6.68
C ALA A 34 -4.74 -7.35 6.87
N GLY A 35 -4.90 -6.95 8.11
CA GLY A 35 -5.80 -5.87 8.48
C GLY A 35 -5.68 -4.73 7.50
N ALA A 36 -6.81 -4.20 7.05
CA ALA A 36 -6.81 -3.09 6.11
C ALA A 36 -5.73 -2.08 6.54
N PRO A 37 -4.92 -1.59 5.60
CA PRO A 37 -3.79 -0.74 5.93
C PRO A 37 -4.30 0.40 6.82
N THR A 38 -3.83 0.44 8.06
CA THR A 38 -4.29 1.41 9.05
C THR A 38 -3.38 2.63 8.94
N ALA A 39 -3.84 3.63 8.21
CA ALA A 39 -3.20 4.94 8.26
C ALA A 39 -3.35 5.53 9.68
N PRO A 40 -2.36 6.25 10.20
CA PRO A 40 -2.47 6.94 11.47
C PRO A 40 -3.69 7.88 11.47
N THR A 41 -4.45 7.91 12.55
CA THR A 41 -5.70 8.69 12.62
C THR A 41 -5.49 10.19 12.87
N GLY A 42 -4.29 10.61 13.28
CA GLY A 42 -3.98 12.00 13.61
C GLY A 42 -2.67 12.49 13.03
N ASP A 43 -2.23 13.62 13.51
CA ASP A 43 -0.90 14.16 13.21
C ASP A 43 0.19 13.25 13.75
N LEU A 44 1.26 13.05 12.97
CA LEU A 44 2.39 12.24 13.37
C LEU A 44 3.70 12.90 12.95
N ALA A 45 4.60 13.14 13.91
CA ALA A 45 5.95 13.58 13.60
C ALA A 45 6.70 12.43 12.92
N LEU A 46 7.06 12.59 11.66
CA LEU A 46 7.76 11.58 10.89
C LEU A 46 9.27 11.61 11.12
N GLY A 47 9.82 12.75 11.52
CA GLY A 47 11.23 12.92 11.82
C GLY A 47 11.87 14.00 10.98
N ARG A 48 13.21 14.05 11.01
CA ARG A 48 14.00 15.04 10.26
C ARG A 48 14.59 14.43 9.01
N VAL A 49 14.56 15.20 7.91
CA VAL A 49 15.15 14.81 6.63
C VAL A 49 16.06 15.93 6.12
N HIS A 50 17.06 15.55 5.33
CA HIS A 50 17.91 16.49 4.61
C HIS A 50 17.60 16.43 3.12
N LEU A 51 17.13 17.52 2.55
CA LEU A 51 16.93 17.67 1.10
C LEU A 51 18.28 18.09 0.47
N PRO A 52 18.85 17.28 -0.43
CA PRO A 52 20.17 17.53 -1.01
C PRO A 52 20.16 18.65 -2.06
N LYS A 53 18.98 19.01 -2.54
CA LYS A 53 18.77 20.04 -3.57
C LYS A 53 17.43 20.72 -3.37
N ALA A 54 17.26 21.89 -4.00
CA ALA A 54 15.98 22.59 -4.02
C ALA A 54 14.93 21.78 -4.76
N VAL A 55 13.72 21.74 -4.22
CA VAL A 55 12.56 21.03 -4.74
C VAL A 55 11.31 21.92 -4.69
N THR A 56 10.23 21.43 -5.25
CA THR A 56 8.91 22.09 -5.14
C THR A 56 7.99 21.18 -4.31
N ALA A 57 7.24 21.76 -3.39
CA ALA A 57 6.24 21.09 -2.57
C ALA A 57 4.90 21.85 -2.70
N ASP A 58 3.88 21.19 -3.22
CA ASP A 58 2.55 21.82 -3.52
C ASP A 58 2.71 23.18 -4.23
N GLY A 59 3.57 23.23 -5.26
CA GLY A 59 3.85 24.43 -6.03
C GLY A 59 4.74 25.47 -5.34
N LYS A 60 5.19 25.26 -4.11
CA LYS A 60 6.06 26.17 -3.36
C LYS A 60 7.50 25.69 -3.37
N PRO A 61 8.48 26.57 -3.62
CA PRO A 61 9.89 26.17 -3.58
C PRO A 61 10.33 25.86 -2.15
N LEU A 62 10.98 24.71 -1.98
CA LEU A 62 11.71 24.30 -0.78
C LEU A 62 13.21 24.28 -1.09
N PRO A 63 14.01 25.16 -0.53
CA PRO A 63 15.47 25.12 -0.67
C PRO A 63 16.08 23.82 -0.17
N ALA A 64 17.29 23.49 -0.61
CA ALA A 64 18.08 22.44 0.00
C ALA A 64 18.27 22.73 1.50
N GLY A 65 18.25 21.69 2.34
CA GLY A 65 18.40 21.89 3.79
C GLY A 65 17.71 20.83 4.62
N ASN A 66 17.71 21.05 5.93
CA ASN A 66 17.09 20.17 6.91
C ASN A 66 15.67 20.60 7.22
N TYR A 67 14.74 19.66 7.24
CA TYR A 67 13.34 19.87 7.52
C TYR A 67 12.82 18.86 8.53
N ASP A 68 12.02 19.30 9.46
CA ASP A 68 11.19 18.44 10.29
C ASP A 68 9.93 18.11 9.49
N VAL A 69 9.62 16.84 9.34
CA VAL A 69 8.48 16.33 8.54
C VAL A 69 7.38 15.85 9.48
N LYS A 70 6.17 16.33 9.26
CA LYS A 70 4.98 15.97 10.03
C LYS A 70 3.85 15.53 9.09
N LEU A 71 3.30 14.34 9.34
CA LEU A 71 2.03 13.92 8.76
C LEU A 71 0.90 14.72 9.42
N THR A 72 -0.02 15.21 8.63
CA THR A 72 -1.21 15.86 9.15
C THR A 72 -2.41 14.92 9.13
N ALA A 73 -3.43 15.19 9.92
CA ALA A 73 -4.70 14.47 9.88
C ALA A 73 -5.50 14.75 8.59
N GLN A 74 -5.11 15.76 7.83
CA GLN A 74 -5.81 16.15 6.61
C GLN A 74 -5.58 15.14 5.50
N GLU A 75 -6.66 14.56 4.99
CA GLU A 75 -6.63 13.71 3.81
C GLU A 75 -6.28 14.52 2.56
N ALA A 76 -5.44 13.95 1.72
CA ALA A 76 -5.26 14.45 0.37
C ALA A 76 -6.35 13.81 -0.51
N ALA A 77 -6.96 14.61 -1.35
CA ALA A 77 -7.92 14.12 -2.35
C ALA A 77 -7.24 14.18 -3.73
N PRO A 78 -6.33 13.23 -4.05
CA PRO A 78 -5.68 13.23 -5.35
C PRO A 78 -6.71 12.93 -6.42
N LYS A 79 -6.60 13.63 -7.54
CA LYS A 79 -7.50 13.45 -8.69
C LYS A 79 -7.16 12.21 -9.52
N ALA A 80 -6.12 11.47 -9.14
CA ALA A 80 -5.68 10.31 -9.88
C ALA A 80 -6.64 9.13 -9.68
N VAL A 81 -6.98 8.46 -10.78
CA VAL A 81 -7.83 7.26 -10.75
C VAL A 81 -7.08 6.12 -10.06
N GLY A 82 -7.72 5.44 -9.13
CA GLY A 82 -7.14 4.29 -8.42
C GLY A 82 -6.39 4.65 -7.13
N THR A 83 -6.36 5.91 -6.71
CA THR A 83 -5.81 6.31 -5.42
C THR A 83 -6.78 6.01 -4.28
N THR A 84 -6.25 5.54 -3.17
CA THR A 84 -7.04 5.30 -1.96
C THR A 84 -6.89 6.49 -1.03
N GLN A 85 -7.91 7.31 -0.91
CA GLN A 85 -7.89 8.56 -0.14
C GLN A 85 -7.40 8.39 1.31
N THR A 86 -7.72 7.26 1.94
CA THR A 86 -7.29 6.96 3.32
C THR A 86 -5.78 6.72 3.46
N LEU A 87 -5.10 6.41 2.35
CA LEU A 87 -3.65 6.16 2.31
C LEU A 87 -2.86 7.35 1.78
N GLU A 88 -3.54 8.45 1.45
CA GLU A 88 -2.91 9.67 0.97
C GLU A 88 -3.30 10.84 1.85
N ARG A 89 -2.29 11.50 2.36
CA ARG A 89 -2.42 12.62 3.27
C ARG A 89 -1.45 13.72 2.93
N TRP A 90 -1.62 14.85 3.60
CA TRP A 90 -0.66 15.93 3.55
C TRP A 90 0.43 15.75 4.60
N VAL A 91 1.68 15.95 4.17
CA VAL A 91 2.81 16.18 5.05
C VAL A 91 3.27 17.61 4.97
N GLU A 92 3.72 18.12 6.09
CA GLU A 92 4.32 19.45 6.22
C GLU A 92 5.82 19.33 6.40
N PHE A 93 6.55 20.20 5.72
CA PHE A 93 7.99 20.42 5.87
C PHE A 93 8.20 21.71 6.65
N ALA A 94 8.71 21.59 7.87
CA ALA A 94 8.97 22.72 8.75
C ALA A 94 10.47 22.96 8.93
N GLN A 95 10.86 24.21 9.04
CA GLN A 95 12.22 24.63 9.35
C GLN A 95 12.16 25.80 10.33
N GLY A 96 12.91 25.67 11.44
CA GLY A 96 12.89 26.67 12.50
C GLY A 96 11.50 26.88 13.12
N GLY A 97 10.69 25.83 13.22
CA GLY A 97 9.33 25.89 13.76
C GLY A 97 8.26 26.43 12.81
N SER A 98 8.66 26.86 11.61
CA SER A 98 7.72 27.39 10.60
C SER A 98 7.53 26.41 9.45
N VAL A 99 6.29 26.15 9.04
CA VAL A 99 5.97 25.35 7.86
C VAL A 99 6.42 26.11 6.60
N LYS A 100 7.26 25.47 5.79
CA LYS A 100 7.81 26.03 4.55
C LYS A 100 7.07 25.52 3.31
N GLY A 101 6.54 24.31 3.38
CA GLY A 101 5.75 23.70 2.31
C GLY A 101 5.05 22.45 2.79
N ARG A 102 4.16 21.95 1.95
CA ARG A 102 3.47 20.69 2.17
C ARG A 102 3.44 19.87 0.88
N GLU A 103 3.31 18.58 0.99
CA GLU A 103 3.19 17.70 -0.16
C GLU A 103 2.31 16.51 0.18
N VAL A 104 1.79 15.86 -0.85
CA VAL A 104 1.05 14.59 -0.69
C VAL A 104 2.02 13.47 -0.38
N VAL A 105 1.67 12.64 0.59
CA VAL A 105 2.39 11.43 0.96
C VAL A 105 1.54 10.21 0.67
N SER A 106 2.15 9.21 0.04
CA SER A 106 1.56 7.87 -0.06
C SER A 106 1.99 7.05 1.16
N ILE A 107 1.01 6.55 1.90
CA ILE A 107 1.23 5.72 3.08
C ILE A 107 1.12 4.25 2.66
N VAL A 108 2.20 3.50 2.80
CA VAL A 108 2.28 2.10 2.40
C VAL A 108 2.54 1.23 3.64
N PRO A 109 1.70 0.25 3.93
CA PRO A 109 1.94 -0.68 5.02
C PRO A 109 3.29 -1.40 4.87
N GLN A 110 3.92 -1.71 5.99
CA GLN A 110 5.22 -2.41 6.03
C GLN A 110 5.20 -3.71 5.19
N ALA A 111 4.08 -4.45 5.20
CA ALA A 111 3.95 -5.71 4.47
C ALA A 111 3.89 -5.52 2.94
N GLU A 112 3.51 -4.35 2.47
CA GLU A 112 3.24 -4.07 1.05
C GLU A 112 4.38 -3.30 0.36
N ILE A 113 5.35 -2.80 1.12
CA ILE A 113 6.35 -1.89 0.57
C ILE A 113 7.16 -2.48 -0.59
N GLN A 114 7.45 -3.79 -0.57
CA GLN A 114 8.20 -4.46 -1.61
C GLN A 114 7.42 -4.59 -2.94
N MET A 115 6.11 -4.47 -2.89
CA MET A 115 5.26 -4.43 -4.09
C MET A 115 5.28 -3.06 -4.74
N VAL A 116 5.51 -2.00 -3.95
CA VAL A 116 5.49 -0.61 -4.40
C VAL A 116 6.88 -0.12 -4.80
N VAL A 117 7.90 -0.46 -4.01
CA VAL A 117 9.28 -0.02 -4.25
C VAL A 117 10.23 -1.21 -4.18
N LYS A 118 11.04 -1.37 -5.22
CA LYS A 118 12.02 -2.48 -5.31
C LYS A 118 13.30 -2.21 -4.53
N ASP A 119 13.59 -0.95 -4.23
CA ASP A 119 14.77 -0.59 -3.44
C ASP A 119 14.64 -1.07 -1.99
N ALA A 120 15.77 -1.30 -1.33
CA ALA A 120 15.78 -1.63 0.08
C ALA A 120 15.20 -0.46 0.91
N PRO A 121 14.20 -0.73 1.76
CA PRO A 121 13.60 0.29 2.61
C PRO A 121 14.58 0.80 3.68
N PRO A 122 14.36 2.02 4.20
CA PRO A 122 15.08 2.46 5.40
C PRO A 122 14.72 1.59 6.61
N ALA A 123 15.64 1.49 7.56
CA ALA A 123 15.38 0.80 8.82
C ALA A 123 14.18 1.42 9.57
N ALA A 124 13.63 0.69 10.54
CA ALA A 124 12.54 1.20 11.37
C ALA A 124 12.95 2.52 12.05
N ASN A 125 12.05 3.50 12.03
CA ASN A 125 12.25 4.87 12.52
C ASN A 125 13.36 5.67 11.81
N ALA A 126 13.75 5.25 10.61
CA ALA A 126 14.74 5.94 9.80
C ALA A 126 14.13 6.54 8.53
N SER A 127 14.88 7.43 7.91
CA SER A 127 14.53 8.03 6.61
C SER A 127 15.65 7.83 5.60
N LYS A 128 15.29 7.82 4.34
CA LYS A 128 16.19 7.77 3.19
C LYS A 128 15.73 8.83 2.19
N VAL A 129 16.65 9.64 1.69
CA VAL A 129 16.37 10.62 0.66
C VAL A 129 17.13 10.23 -0.60
N GLN A 130 16.43 10.15 -1.71
CA GLN A 130 16.98 9.68 -2.99
C GLN A 130 16.65 10.68 -4.07
N VAL A 131 17.64 11.02 -4.86
CA VAL A 131 17.42 11.69 -6.15
C VAL A 131 17.11 10.60 -7.17
N LEU A 132 15.93 10.63 -7.74
CA LEU A 132 15.50 9.61 -8.68
C LEU A 132 16.18 9.81 -10.04
N ARG A 133 16.17 8.72 -10.87
CA ARG A 133 16.75 8.74 -12.21
C ARG A 133 16.16 9.92 -13.02
N GLY A 134 17.00 10.61 -13.75
CA GLY A 134 16.60 11.81 -14.49
C GLY A 134 16.72 13.11 -13.71
N ASN A 135 17.00 13.09 -12.42
CA ASN A 135 17.12 14.27 -11.56
C ASN A 135 15.84 15.12 -11.41
N GLU A 136 14.70 14.60 -11.87
CA GLU A 136 13.44 15.32 -11.90
C GLU A 136 12.72 15.30 -10.57
N TYR A 137 12.97 14.26 -9.76
CA TYR A 137 12.32 14.08 -8.46
C TYR A 137 13.31 13.73 -7.35
N VAL A 138 12.98 14.20 -6.17
CA VAL A 138 13.57 13.74 -4.91
C VAL A 138 12.52 12.94 -4.17
N ARG A 139 12.82 11.68 -3.86
CA ARG A 139 11.98 10.85 -3.01
C ARG A 139 12.46 10.97 -1.57
N VAL A 140 11.57 11.37 -0.70
CA VAL A 140 11.74 11.22 0.75
C VAL A 140 10.97 9.96 1.17
N TRP A 141 11.68 9.02 1.77
CA TRP A 141 11.13 7.74 2.21
C TRP A 141 11.36 7.56 3.71
N ILE A 142 10.31 7.52 4.49
CA ILE A 142 10.37 7.40 5.95
C ILE A 142 9.68 6.10 6.36
N ASN A 143 10.31 5.32 7.24
CA ASN A 143 9.75 4.12 7.83
C ASN A 143 9.42 4.42 9.29
N LYS A 144 8.14 4.48 9.64
CA LYS A 144 7.69 4.80 11.00
C LYS A 144 6.34 4.20 11.33
N ALA A 145 6.18 3.77 12.58
CA ALA A 145 4.93 3.27 13.12
C ALA A 145 4.26 2.17 12.24
N GLY A 146 5.06 1.23 11.70
CA GLY A 146 4.58 0.12 10.88
C GLY A 146 4.17 0.49 9.45
N ASN A 147 4.44 1.72 9.03
CA ASN A 147 4.16 2.22 7.69
C ASN A 147 5.40 2.84 7.05
N HIS A 148 5.39 2.85 5.72
CA HIS A 148 6.33 3.61 4.90
C HIS A 148 5.62 4.83 4.32
N TYR A 149 6.26 5.97 4.42
CA TYR A 149 5.78 7.26 3.91
C TYR A 149 6.64 7.64 2.72
N LEU A 150 6.03 7.66 1.53
CA LEU A 150 6.69 7.99 0.28
C LEU A 150 6.24 9.37 -0.17
N ILE A 151 7.16 10.32 -0.24
CA ILE A 151 6.91 11.69 -0.67
C ILE A 151 7.77 11.95 -1.91
N HIS A 152 7.15 12.35 -3.02
CA HIS A 152 7.83 12.63 -4.26
C HIS A 152 7.79 14.14 -4.53
N LEU A 153 8.95 14.77 -4.45
CA LEU A 153 9.10 16.21 -4.61
C LEU A 153 9.74 16.51 -5.98
N PRO A 154 9.07 17.22 -6.88
CA PRO A 154 9.70 17.69 -8.12
C PRO A 154 10.95 18.51 -7.81
N ALA A 155 12.05 18.28 -8.50
CA ALA A 155 13.25 19.09 -8.39
C ALA A 155 12.94 20.51 -8.94
N SER A 156 13.37 21.55 -8.23
CA SER A 156 13.20 22.91 -8.71
C SER A 156 13.93 23.11 -10.04
N GLY A 157 13.20 23.62 -11.04
CA GLY A 157 13.72 23.76 -12.41
C GLY A 157 13.51 22.54 -13.30
N ALA A 158 12.97 21.43 -12.80
CA ALA A 158 12.45 20.38 -13.66
C ALA A 158 11.12 20.87 -14.26
N THR A 159 11.06 20.99 -15.56
CA THR A 159 9.78 21.15 -16.26
C THR A 159 9.09 19.79 -16.18
N PRO A 160 7.87 19.67 -15.64
CA PRO A 160 7.12 18.43 -15.72
C PRO A 160 7.07 18.01 -17.18
N GLY A 161 7.54 16.80 -17.49
CA GLY A 161 7.59 16.32 -18.86
C GLY A 161 6.25 16.47 -19.56
N GLN A 162 6.28 17.04 -20.74
CA GLN A 162 5.17 17.05 -21.70
C GLN A 162 4.92 15.66 -22.22
#